data_4a24fa3191b63680fcbe70cae74946f5
#
_entry.id   4a24fa3191b63680fcbe70cae74946f5
#
_cell.length_a   1.000
_cell.length_b   1.000
_cell.length_c   1.000
_cell.angle_alpha   90.00
_cell.angle_beta   90.00
_cell.angle_gamma   90.00
#
_symmetry.space_group_name_H-M   'P 1'
#
loop_
_entity.id
_entity.type
_entity.pdbx_description
1 polymer ?
#
loop_
_entity_poly.entity_id
_entity_poly.type
_entity_poly.pdbx_seq_one_letter_code
_entity_poly.pdbx_strand_id
1 'polypeptide(L)'
;MENFVISNIKARQVLDSRGNPTVEAEVYLENGGFGRAIVPSGASTGSGEALELRDGDKERYGGKGVLKAVWNVNSKIKDVLVNNTSDLHAVDQMMCELDGTENKTNLGANAILAVSLATAKANARAKNLPLYKYIAEIAGTEDEMSIPMPMMNVMNGGEHASWATDFQEYMIIPKGAGNISDAVRMGAEVFHALKEILKERDYPTTVGDEGGYAPRVRDGNNEPLECIKLAVERTGYYFGKDIAIAMDIAASEFFDKDHYVLKTNGDWKSADDMINWYDWIINNYPVVSIEDGLAENDWANWQIMTERLGNKIQLVGDDLFVTNSKLLKKGIKEKVANAILIKPNQIGTLSETIEAILLAKKAGYKTVMSHRSGETEDVSIAHLAVGLGTGQIKTGSLSRSERIAKYNELIRIADTNSNLGLVNPF
;
A
#
# COMPACT_ATOMS: atom_id res chain seq x y z
N MET A 1 30.09 7.52 -4.65
CA MET A 1 28.93 7.53 -5.58
C MET A 1 29.08 8.69 -6.54
N GLU A 2 28.82 8.50 -7.85
CA GLU A 2 28.79 9.64 -8.78
C GLU A 2 27.62 10.54 -8.38
N ASN A 3 27.92 11.78 -8.01
CA ASN A 3 26.91 12.78 -7.69
C ASN A 3 26.50 13.51 -8.96
N PHE A 4 25.30 13.28 -9.42
CA PHE A 4 24.71 14.01 -10.54
C PHE A 4 24.09 15.33 -10.01
N VAL A 5 23.91 16.30 -10.91
CA VAL A 5 23.34 17.61 -10.60
C VAL A 5 21.96 17.74 -11.22
N ILE A 6 21.01 18.25 -10.46
CA ILE A 6 19.65 18.52 -10.94
C ILE A 6 19.68 19.78 -11.80
N SER A 7 19.32 19.65 -13.08
CA SER A 7 19.28 20.77 -14.04
C SER A 7 17.91 21.44 -14.11
N ASN A 8 16.82 20.68 -13.87
CA ASN A 8 15.47 21.24 -13.88
C ASN A 8 14.48 20.35 -13.11
N ILE A 9 13.43 20.98 -12.58
CA ILE A 9 12.27 20.31 -11.97
C ILE A 9 11.02 20.95 -12.55
N LYS A 10 10.02 20.11 -12.87
CA LYS A 10 8.72 20.56 -13.37
C LYS A 10 7.62 19.69 -12.78
N ALA A 11 6.52 20.29 -12.32
CA ALA A 11 5.35 19.57 -11.87
C ALA A 11 4.09 20.05 -12.57
N ARG A 12 3.08 19.17 -12.58
CA ARG A 12 1.74 19.46 -13.07
C ARG A 12 0.69 18.70 -12.26
N GLN A 13 -0.54 19.19 -12.37
CA GLN A 13 -1.72 18.48 -11.88
C GLN A 13 -2.18 17.49 -12.94
N VAL A 14 -2.37 16.23 -12.54
CA VAL A 14 -2.94 15.15 -13.35
C VAL A 14 -4.10 14.50 -12.58
N LEU A 15 -4.72 13.45 -13.10
CA LEU A 15 -5.83 12.76 -12.42
C LEU A 15 -5.39 11.39 -11.90
N ASP A 16 -5.91 11.02 -10.72
CA ASP A 16 -5.84 9.68 -10.17
C ASP A 16 -6.94 8.75 -10.73
N SER A 17 -6.97 7.50 -10.31
CA SER A 17 -7.94 6.48 -10.74
C SER A 17 -9.39 6.78 -10.36
N ARG A 18 -9.61 7.73 -9.45
CA ARG A 18 -10.93 8.20 -9.03
C ARG A 18 -11.35 9.49 -9.75
N GLY A 19 -10.50 10.01 -10.66
CA GLY A 19 -10.72 11.28 -11.33
C GLY A 19 -10.45 12.50 -10.44
N ASN A 20 -9.79 12.33 -9.29
CA ASN A 20 -9.35 13.43 -8.46
C ASN A 20 -7.97 13.92 -8.89
N PRO A 21 -7.68 15.23 -8.76
CA PRO A 21 -6.36 15.77 -9.02
C PRO A 21 -5.27 15.17 -8.12
N THR A 22 -4.10 14.92 -8.70
CA THR A 22 -2.87 14.58 -7.98
C THR A 22 -1.65 15.24 -8.63
N VAL A 23 -0.48 15.13 -7.99
CA VAL A 23 0.77 15.75 -8.42
C VAL A 23 1.59 14.77 -9.25
N GLU A 24 2.00 15.20 -10.44
CA GLU A 24 3.08 14.61 -11.23
C GLU A 24 4.30 15.54 -11.18
N ALA A 25 5.50 14.99 -10.90
CA ALA A 25 6.75 15.70 -11.00
C ALA A 25 7.72 15.04 -11.97
N GLU A 26 8.53 15.87 -12.61
CA GLU A 26 9.63 15.51 -13.51
C GLU A 26 10.92 16.12 -12.96
N VAL A 27 11.99 15.32 -12.90
CA VAL A 27 13.35 15.73 -12.52
C VAL A 27 14.28 15.44 -13.68
N TYR A 28 15.09 16.43 -14.05
CA TYR A 28 16.08 16.38 -15.11
C TYR A 28 17.47 16.57 -14.51
N LEU A 29 18.44 15.75 -14.93
CA LEU A 29 19.83 15.85 -14.52
C LEU A 29 20.69 16.41 -15.66
N GLU A 30 21.82 17.06 -15.34
CA GLU A 30 22.76 17.64 -16.34
C GLU A 30 23.31 16.59 -17.31
N ASN A 31 23.51 15.35 -16.86
CA ASN A 31 24.00 14.25 -17.68
C ASN A 31 22.91 13.57 -18.56
N GLY A 32 21.69 14.15 -18.62
CA GLY A 32 20.56 13.63 -19.39
C GLY A 32 19.70 12.61 -18.64
N GLY A 33 19.98 12.33 -17.37
CA GLY A 33 19.08 11.55 -16.52
C GLY A 33 17.71 12.22 -16.41
N PHE A 34 16.63 11.42 -16.45
CA PHE A 34 15.25 11.90 -16.40
C PHE A 34 14.39 10.94 -15.58
N GLY A 35 13.58 11.49 -14.69
CA GLY A 35 12.58 10.74 -13.94
C GLY A 35 11.26 11.48 -13.88
N ARG A 36 10.15 10.71 -13.93
CA ARG A 36 8.79 11.20 -13.77
C ARG A 36 8.07 10.30 -12.77
N ALA A 37 7.35 10.90 -11.84
CA ALA A 37 6.54 10.19 -10.87
C ALA A 37 5.20 10.88 -10.64
N ILE A 38 4.17 10.05 -10.42
CA ILE A 38 2.83 10.48 -10.02
C ILE A 38 2.54 9.89 -8.65
N VAL A 39 2.08 10.71 -7.71
CA VAL A 39 1.79 10.25 -6.35
C VAL A 39 0.34 9.80 -6.20
N PRO A 40 0.08 8.72 -5.43
CA PRO A 40 -1.27 8.28 -5.14
C PRO A 40 -1.92 9.11 -4.02
N SER A 41 -3.22 8.89 -3.79
CA SER A 41 -4.03 9.57 -2.76
C SER A 41 -4.91 8.57 -2.01
N GLY A 42 -5.01 8.68 -0.68
CA GLY A 42 -5.89 7.85 0.14
C GLY A 42 -7.36 8.25 0.06
N ALA A 43 -8.28 7.32 0.40
CA ALA A 43 -9.68 7.62 0.74
C ALA A 43 -9.83 7.69 2.26
N SER A 44 -9.52 6.58 2.97
CA SER A 44 -9.28 6.57 4.40
C SER A 44 -7.84 7.01 4.68
N THR A 45 -7.62 7.75 5.75
CA THR A 45 -6.29 8.25 6.12
C THR A 45 -6.10 8.15 7.63
N GLY A 46 -5.01 7.51 8.08
CA GLY A 46 -4.63 7.48 9.48
C GLY A 46 -4.33 8.91 9.99
N SER A 47 -4.66 9.18 11.24
CA SER A 47 -4.53 10.52 11.84
C SER A 47 -3.07 11.02 11.89
N GLY A 48 -2.11 10.09 11.83
CA GLY A 48 -0.67 10.37 11.84
C GLY A 48 -0.02 10.56 10.46
N GLU A 49 -0.77 10.51 9.36
CA GLU A 49 -0.20 10.67 8.01
C GLU A 49 0.34 12.08 7.75
N ALA A 50 1.38 12.17 6.93
CA ALA A 50 1.86 13.43 6.40
C ALA A 50 0.79 14.09 5.49
N LEU A 51 0.71 15.43 5.53
CA LEU A 51 -0.38 16.17 4.90
C LEU A 51 -0.32 16.10 3.37
N GLU A 52 -1.37 15.59 2.75
CA GLU A 52 -1.66 15.79 1.34
C GLU A 52 -2.21 17.20 1.13
N LEU A 53 -1.42 18.09 0.53
CA LEU A 53 -1.82 19.49 0.35
C LEU A 53 -2.85 19.62 -0.77
N ARG A 54 -4.06 20.06 -0.41
CA ARG A 54 -5.19 20.36 -1.29
C ARG A 54 -5.47 21.86 -1.37
N ASP A 55 -6.01 22.32 -2.49
CA ASP A 55 -6.29 23.75 -2.73
C ASP A 55 -7.41 24.29 -1.84
N GLY A 56 -8.42 23.45 -1.53
CA GLY A 56 -9.60 23.83 -0.76
C GLY A 56 -10.61 24.71 -1.52
N ASP A 57 -10.35 25.03 -2.79
CA ASP A 57 -11.25 25.80 -3.65
C ASP A 57 -12.41 24.92 -4.14
N LYS A 58 -13.56 25.09 -3.55
CA LYS A 58 -14.75 24.27 -3.84
C LYS A 58 -15.31 24.44 -5.26
N GLU A 59 -14.96 25.52 -5.94
CA GLU A 59 -15.40 25.75 -7.34
C GLU A 59 -14.58 24.89 -8.33
N ARG A 60 -13.44 24.38 -7.88
CA ARG A 60 -12.55 23.52 -8.70
C ARG A 60 -12.38 22.17 -8.03
N TYR A 61 -12.80 21.09 -8.71
CA TYR A 61 -12.70 19.71 -8.22
C TYR A 61 -13.29 19.51 -6.81
N GLY A 62 -14.29 20.31 -6.42
CA GLY A 62 -14.89 20.22 -5.08
C GLY A 62 -13.89 20.49 -3.93
N GLY A 63 -12.85 21.25 -4.17
CA GLY A 63 -11.80 21.56 -3.19
C GLY A 63 -10.55 20.63 -3.26
N LYS A 64 -10.60 19.57 -4.08
CA LYS A 64 -9.54 18.56 -4.17
C LYS A 64 -8.39 18.93 -5.12
N GLY A 65 -8.37 20.15 -5.71
CA GLY A 65 -7.26 20.62 -6.54
C GLY A 65 -5.90 20.53 -5.82
N VAL A 66 -4.79 20.45 -6.58
CA VAL A 66 -3.42 20.37 -6.04
C VAL A 66 -2.49 21.43 -6.62
N LEU A 67 -3.02 22.54 -7.13
CA LEU A 67 -2.24 23.60 -7.74
C LEU A 67 -1.27 24.29 -6.75
N LYS A 68 -1.63 24.35 -5.45
CA LYS A 68 -0.72 24.83 -4.40
C LYS A 68 0.52 23.92 -4.27
N ALA A 69 0.32 22.59 -4.24
CA ALA A 69 1.42 21.64 -4.21
C ALA A 69 2.27 21.70 -5.49
N VAL A 70 1.63 21.80 -6.66
CA VAL A 70 2.31 22.00 -7.96
C VAL A 70 3.12 23.29 -7.96
N TRP A 71 2.58 24.38 -7.43
CA TRP A 71 3.30 25.64 -7.31
C TRP A 71 4.51 25.52 -6.37
N ASN A 72 4.38 24.84 -5.22
CA ASN A 72 5.48 24.59 -4.31
C ASN A 72 6.63 23.84 -5.00
N VAL A 73 6.32 22.85 -5.85
CA VAL A 73 7.34 22.14 -6.63
C VAL A 73 8.00 23.06 -7.65
N ASN A 74 7.20 23.79 -8.45
CA ASN A 74 7.71 24.63 -9.56
C ASN A 74 8.40 25.91 -9.11
N SER A 75 8.33 26.26 -7.81
CA SER A 75 8.97 27.43 -7.22
C SER A 75 9.90 27.02 -6.07
N LYS A 76 9.40 26.90 -4.84
CA LYS A 76 10.20 26.74 -3.63
C LYS A 76 11.15 25.53 -3.71
N ILE A 77 10.64 24.33 -4.08
CA ILE A 77 11.44 23.10 -4.17
C ILE A 77 12.45 23.24 -5.31
N LYS A 78 12.00 23.71 -6.47
CA LYS A 78 12.88 23.95 -7.63
C LYS A 78 14.01 24.90 -7.30
N ASP A 79 13.74 26.04 -6.63
CA ASP A 79 14.73 27.05 -6.29
C ASP A 79 15.84 26.52 -5.37
N VAL A 80 15.51 25.55 -4.51
CA VAL A 80 16.47 24.92 -3.58
C VAL A 80 17.23 23.78 -4.25
N LEU A 81 16.61 22.99 -5.12
CA LEU A 81 17.20 21.74 -5.62
C LEU A 81 17.94 21.91 -6.96
N VAL A 82 17.59 22.87 -7.82
CA VAL A 82 18.26 23.06 -9.10
C VAL A 82 19.70 23.58 -8.87
N ASN A 83 20.63 23.05 -9.64
CA ASN A 83 22.09 23.21 -9.51
C ASN A 83 22.67 22.56 -8.22
N ASN A 84 21.89 21.74 -7.51
CA ASN A 84 22.32 20.95 -6.37
C ASN A 84 22.46 19.46 -6.71
N THR A 85 22.99 18.69 -5.78
CA THR A 85 23.14 17.24 -5.89
C THR A 85 21.81 16.55 -6.11
N SER A 86 21.79 15.46 -6.87
CA SER A 86 20.65 14.55 -6.98
C SER A 86 20.74 13.36 -6.02
N ASP A 87 21.68 13.35 -5.07
CA ASP A 87 21.71 12.34 -4.01
C ASP A 87 20.35 12.31 -3.30
N LEU A 88 19.71 11.14 -3.31
CA LEU A 88 18.31 11.04 -2.87
C LEU A 88 18.13 11.46 -1.41
N HIS A 89 19.04 11.02 -0.53
CA HIS A 89 18.94 11.36 0.88
C HIS A 89 19.11 12.86 1.12
N ALA A 90 20.07 13.49 0.44
CA ALA A 90 20.29 14.93 0.51
C ALA A 90 19.09 15.72 -0.06
N VAL A 91 18.51 15.26 -1.18
CA VAL A 91 17.32 15.88 -1.79
C VAL A 91 16.13 15.83 -0.84
N ASP A 92 15.85 14.66 -0.28
CA ASP A 92 14.75 14.47 0.68
C ASP A 92 14.95 15.30 1.94
N GLN A 93 16.18 15.34 2.46
CA GLN A 93 16.54 16.17 3.61
C GLN A 93 16.32 17.66 3.34
N MET A 94 16.82 18.17 2.20
CA MET A 94 16.62 19.58 1.82
C MET A 94 15.14 19.95 1.69
N MET A 95 14.31 19.06 1.16
CA MET A 95 12.85 19.29 1.09
C MET A 95 12.17 19.27 2.46
N CYS A 96 12.57 18.37 3.35
CA CYS A 96 12.05 18.33 4.72
C CYS A 96 12.46 19.56 5.53
N GLU A 97 13.71 20.02 5.40
CA GLU A 97 14.20 21.24 6.03
C GLU A 97 13.47 22.49 5.50
N LEU A 98 13.22 22.55 4.17
CA LEU A 98 12.45 23.62 3.54
C LEU A 98 11.00 23.65 4.00
N ASP A 99 10.37 22.50 4.23
CA ASP A 99 9.03 22.41 4.81
C ASP A 99 9.03 22.85 6.28
N GLY A 100 9.99 22.38 7.08
CA GLY A 100 10.19 22.76 8.47
C GLY A 100 9.13 22.23 9.45
N THR A 101 8.18 21.38 8.99
CA THR A 101 7.16 20.79 9.86
C THR A 101 7.25 19.25 9.85
N GLU A 102 6.84 18.62 10.96
CA GLU A 102 6.90 17.16 11.08
C GLU A 102 6.02 16.46 10.04
N ASN A 103 4.82 17.01 9.78
CA ASN A 103 3.82 16.41 8.89
C ASN A 103 3.78 17.04 7.49
N LYS A 104 4.84 17.77 7.08
CA LYS A 104 4.99 18.34 5.74
C LYS A 104 3.82 19.27 5.34
N THR A 105 3.37 20.09 6.29
CA THR A 105 2.16 20.92 6.12
C THR A 105 2.37 22.16 5.26
N ASN A 106 3.62 22.62 5.07
CA ASN A 106 3.93 23.85 4.32
C ASN A 106 4.10 23.59 2.81
N LEU A 107 4.72 22.49 2.43
CA LEU A 107 4.94 22.13 1.02
C LEU A 107 3.90 21.12 0.53
N GLY A 108 3.47 20.21 1.41
CA GLY A 108 2.64 19.07 1.11
C GLY A 108 3.45 17.79 0.84
N ALA A 109 3.08 16.70 1.52
CA ALA A 109 3.71 15.41 1.31
C ALA A 109 3.61 14.92 -0.16
N ASN A 110 2.51 15.25 -0.84
CA ASN A 110 2.32 14.96 -2.26
C ASN A 110 3.33 15.69 -3.16
N ALA A 111 3.66 16.96 -2.86
CA ALA A 111 4.68 17.71 -3.58
C ALA A 111 6.07 17.11 -3.35
N ILE A 112 6.42 16.83 -2.10
CA ILE A 112 7.72 16.30 -1.70
C ILE A 112 7.93 14.89 -2.28
N LEU A 113 6.98 13.97 -2.10
CA LEU A 113 7.10 12.60 -2.59
C LEU A 113 7.20 12.52 -4.12
N ALA A 114 6.44 13.36 -4.85
CA ALA A 114 6.52 13.39 -6.31
C ALA A 114 7.96 13.70 -6.79
N VAL A 115 8.63 14.65 -6.15
CA VAL A 115 10.03 15.01 -6.48
C VAL A 115 11.00 13.93 -6.00
N SER A 116 10.81 13.37 -4.81
CA SER A 116 11.64 12.30 -4.27
C SER A 116 11.66 11.07 -5.20
N LEU A 117 10.48 10.57 -5.61
CA LEU A 117 10.36 9.44 -6.54
C LEU A 117 10.91 9.78 -7.94
N ALA A 118 10.64 10.98 -8.45
CA ALA A 118 11.16 11.40 -9.74
C ALA A 118 12.70 11.50 -9.72
N THR A 119 13.30 11.96 -8.61
CA THR A 119 14.76 11.99 -8.42
C THR A 119 15.35 10.58 -8.42
N ALA A 120 14.73 9.63 -7.70
CA ALA A 120 15.19 8.25 -7.71
C ALA A 120 15.17 7.64 -9.12
N LYS A 121 14.10 7.89 -9.90
CA LYS A 121 14.00 7.46 -11.30
C LYS A 121 15.04 8.12 -12.20
N ALA A 122 15.32 9.42 -12.01
CA ALA A 122 16.32 10.14 -12.76
C ALA A 122 17.72 9.58 -12.52
N ASN A 123 18.06 9.30 -11.25
CA ASN A 123 19.34 8.69 -10.86
C ASN A 123 19.48 7.27 -11.40
N ALA A 124 18.45 6.44 -11.30
CA ALA A 124 18.45 5.10 -11.86
C ALA A 124 18.76 5.13 -13.37
N ARG A 125 18.10 6.04 -14.11
CA ARG A 125 18.32 6.21 -15.54
C ARG A 125 19.72 6.74 -15.85
N ALA A 126 20.23 7.69 -15.06
CA ALA A 126 21.59 8.24 -15.22
C ALA A 126 22.67 7.17 -15.02
N LYS A 127 22.44 6.23 -14.11
CA LYS A 127 23.29 5.05 -13.88
C LYS A 127 23.03 3.88 -14.84
N ASN A 128 22.08 4.01 -15.76
CA ASN A 128 21.63 2.93 -16.64
C ASN A 128 21.19 1.67 -15.86
N LEU A 129 20.54 1.86 -14.73
CA LEU A 129 20.00 0.80 -13.87
C LEU A 129 18.47 0.79 -13.92
N PRO A 130 17.84 -0.40 -13.84
CA PRO A 130 16.43 -0.50 -13.48
C PRO A 130 16.19 0.13 -12.09
N LEU A 131 15.04 0.75 -11.88
CA LEU A 131 14.74 1.46 -10.62
C LEU A 131 14.92 0.56 -9.39
N TYR A 132 14.46 -0.70 -9.43
CA TYR A 132 14.58 -1.61 -8.28
C TYR A 132 16.05 -1.90 -7.88
N LYS A 133 16.99 -1.95 -8.85
CA LYS A 133 18.42 -2.11 -8.57
C LYS A 133 19.03 -0.85 -7.96
N TYR A 134 18.65 0.33 -8.47
CA TYR A 134 19.08 1.59 -7.88
C TYR A 134 18.60 1.71 -6.42
N ILE A 135 17.33 1.36 -6.17
CA ILE A 135 16.76 1.36 -4.82
C ILE A 135 17.52 0.40 -3.90
N ALA A 136 17.81 -0.83 -4.36
CA ALA A 136 18.59 -1.79 -3.58
C ALA A 136 19.99 -1.26 -3.25
N GLU A 137 20.68 -0.64 -4.23
CA GLU A 137 22.02 -0.03 -4.05
C GLU A 137 22.02 1.04 -2.95
N ILE A 138 21.07 1.96 -2.97
CA ILE A 138 21.03 3.06 -1.97
C ILE A 138 20.56 2.61 -0.59
N ALA A 139 19.81 1.51 -0.52
CA ALA A 139 19.31 0.93 0.74
C ALA A 139 20.26 -0.15 1.31
N GLY A 140 21.24 -0.63 0.53
CA GLY A 140 22.11 -1.75 0.92
C GLY A 140 21.36 -3.09 1.03
N THR A 141 20.40 -3.33 0.12
CA THR A 141 19.52 -4.51 0.12
C THR A 141 19.70 -5.39 -1.13
N GLU A 142 20.83 -5.30 -1.82
CA GLU A 142 21.09 -6.01 -3.08
C GLU A 142 20.94 -7.52 -2.94
N ASP A 143 21.36 -8.07 -1.81
CA ASP A 143 21.27 -9.52 -1.51
C ASP A 143 19.85 -9.95 -1.04
N GLU A 144 18.96 -8.99 -0.77
CA GLU A 144 17.61 -9.24 -0.29
C GLU A 144 16.54 -9.06 -1.37
N MET A 145 16.93 -8.61 -2.57
CA MET A 145 16.00 -8.44 -3.68
C MET A 145 15.24 -9.72 -4.00
N SER A 146 13.93 -9.61 -4.13
CA SER A 146 13.05 -10.76 -4.44
C SER A 146 11.75 -10.26 -5.05
N ILE A 147 11.04 -11.13 -5.77
CA ILE A 147 9.68 -10.83 -6.21
C ILE A 147 8.72 -11.01 -5.03
N PRO A 148 7.95 -9.97 -4.64
CA PRO A 148 7.05 -10.04 -3.51
C PRO A 148 5.83 -10.91 -3.80
N MET A 149 5.33 -11.63 -2.78
CA MET A 149 4.05 -12.34 -2.83
C MET A 149 2.90 -11.32 -2.93
N PRO A 150 2.04 -11.41 -3.94
CA PRO A 150 0.91 -10.50 -4.06
C PRO A 150 -0.24 -10.88 -3.11
N MET A 151 -0.80 -9.86 -2.45
CA MET A 151 -2.05 -9.90 -1.70
C MET A 151 -3.10 -9.19 -2.55
N MET A 152 -4.01 -9.96 -3.16
CA MET A 152 -4.91 -9.49 -4.22
C MET A 152 -6.32 -9.28 -3.69
N ASN A 153 -6.77 -8.03 -3.60
CA ASN A 153 -8.09 -7.68 -3.10
C ASN A 153 -9.19 -8.08 -4.08
N VAL A 154 -9.94 -9.13 -3.79
CA VAL A 154 -10.99 -9.67 -4.68
C VAL A 154 -12.40 -9.27 -4.28
N MET A 155 -12.63 -8.90 -2.99
CA MET A 155 -13.90 -8.32 -2.53
C MET A 155 -13.66 -7.10 -1.64
N ASN A 156 -14.34 -6.01 -1.97
CA ASN A 156 -14.31 -4.75 -1.24
C ASN A 156 -15.53 -4.58 -0.35
N GLY A 157 -15.31 -4.03 0.83
CA GLY A 157 -16.31 -3.55 1.77
C GLY A 157 -15.94 -2.18 2.33
N GLY A 158 -16.35 -1.88 3.56
CA GLY A 158 -16.03 -0.67 4.26
C GLY A 158 -16.33 0.60 3.45
N GLU A 159 -15.52 1.62 3.66
CA GLU A 159 -15.65 2.90 2.93
C GLU A 159 -15.41 2.74 1.42
N HIS A 160 -14.53 1.82 1.02
CA HIS A 160 -14.19 1.56 -0.39
C HIS A 160 -15.36 1.00 -1.21
N ALA A 161 -16.44 0.51 -0.57
CA ALA A 161 -17.60 -0.10 -1.20
C ALA A 161 -18.92 0.33 -0.56
N SER A 162 -19.01 1.58 -0.07
CA SER A 162 -20.23 2.12 0.56
C SER A 162 -20.82 1.20 1.63
N TRP A 163 -19.97 0.60 2.46
CA TRP A 163 -20.33 -0.32 3.55
C TRP A 163 -21.10 -1.55 3.08
N ALA A 164 -20.66 -2.15 1.99
CA ALA A 164 -21.18 -3.43 1.52
C ALA A 164 -20.97 -4.55 2.56
N THR A 165 -19.85 -4.50 3.28
CA THR A 165 -19.50 -5.21 4.52
C THR A 165 -18.84 -4.21 5.48
N ASP A 166 -18.65 -4.56 6.77
CA ASP A 166 -17.88 -3.71 7.67
C ASP A 166 -16.38 -3.86 7.44
N PHE A 167 -15.90 -5.07 7.17
CA PHE A 167 -14.51 -5.32 6.83
C PHE A 167 -14.20 -4.79 5.43
N GLN A 168 -13.08 -4.08 5.29
CA GLN A 168 -12.78 -3.26 4.13
C GLN A 168 -12.29 -4.07 2.93
N GLU A 169 -11.44 -5.11 3.16
CA GLU A 169 -10.86 -5.89 2.08
C GLU A 169 -10.76 -7.38 2.41
N TYR A 170 -11.08 -8.19 1.41
CA TYR A 170 -10.86 -9.62 1.42
C TYR A 170 -9.91 -9.98 0.27
N MET A 171 -8.70 -10.38 0.64
CA MET A 171 -7.61 -10.63 -0.29
C MET A 171 -7.32 -12.11 -0.42
N ILE A 172 -6.94 -12.55 -1.62
CA ILE A 172 -6.37 -13.87 -1.86
C ILE A 172 -4.84 -13.77 -1.98
N ILE A 173 -4.16 -14.81 -1.50
CA ILE A 173 -2.71 -14.96 -1.56
C ILE A 173 -2.41 -16.28 -2.27
N PRO A 174 -1.87 -16.25 -3.51
CA PRO A 174 -1.56 -17.46 -4.28
C PRO A 174 -0.25 -18.09 -3.82
N LYS A 175 -0.19 -18.52 -2.55
CA LYS A 175 1.04 -19.02 -1.91
C LYS A 175 1.56 -20.36 -2.47
N GLY A 176 0.74 -21.07 -3.25
CA GLY A 176 1.13 -22.29 -3.97
C GLY A 176 1.83 -22.01 -5.31
N ALA A 177 1.92 -20.74 -5.73
CA ALA A 177 2.56 -20.36 -6.99
C ALA A 177 4.08 -20.51 -6.92
N GLY A 178 4.68 -21.02 -8.01
CA GLY A 178 6.14 -21.15 -8.12
C GLY A 178 6.84 -19.89 -8.63
N ASN A 179 6.11 -18.96 -9.22
CA ASN A 179 6.60 -17.69 -9.79
C ASN A 179 5.48 -16.67 -9.87
N ILE A 180 5.83 -15.40 -10.18
CA ILE A 180 4.85 -14.30 -10.23
C ILE A 180 3.82 -14.46 -11.35
N SER A 181 4.18 -14.99 -12.50
CA SER A 181 3.25 -15.22 -13.60
C SER A 181 2.18 -16.23 -13.22
N ASP A 182 2.55 -17.32 -12.55
CA ASP A 182 1.61 -18.29 -12.00
C ASP A 182 0.76 -17.69 -10.89
N ALA A 183 1.35 -16.87 -9.99
CA ALA A 183 0.61 -16.19 -8.94
C ALA A 183 -0.49 -15.27 -9.52
N VAL A 184 -0.16 -14.48 -10.54
CA VAL A 184 -1.12 -13.60 -11.22
C VAL A 184 -2.18 -14.40 -11.98
N ARG A 185 -1.80 -15.51 -12.64
CA ARG A 185 -2.74 -16.42 -13.31
C ARG A 185 -3.73 -17.03 -12.31
N MET A 186 -3.23 -17.62 -11.23
CA MET A 186 -4.07 -18.22 -10.17
C MET A 186 -5.05 -17.18 -9.60
N GLY A 187 -4.56 -15.97 -9.30
CA GLY A 187 -5.41 -14.88 -8.84
C GLY A 187 -6.50 -14.52 -9.84
N ALA A 188 -6.16 -14.38 -11.14
CA ALA A 188 -7.12 -14.04 -12.18
C ALA A 188 -8.19 -15.13 -12.38
N GLU A 189 -7.81 -16.40 -12.35
CA GLU A 189 -8.73 -17.53 -12.46
C GLU A 189 -9.72 -17.54 -11.28
N VAL A 190 -9.25 -17.36 -10.03
CA VAL A 190 -10.11 -17.26 -8.84
C VAL A 190 -11.01 -16.02 -8.91
N PHE A 191 -10.50 -14.87 -9.36
CA PHE A 191 -11.29 -13.65 -9.51
C PHE A 191 -12.43 -13.83 -10.51
N HIS A 192 -12.19 -14.51 -11.65
CA HIS A 192 -13.24 -14.81 -12.60
C HIS A 192 -14.25 -15.86 -12.08
N ALA A 193 -13.79 -16.90 -11.37
CA ALA A 193 -14.68 -17.87 -10.74
C ALA A 193 -15.56 -17.19 -9.68
N LEU A 194 -15.01 -16.27 -8.89
CA LEU A 194 -15.76 -15.50 -7.89
C LEU A 194 -16.88 -14.68 -8.54
N LYS A 195 -16.65 -14.11 -9.73
CA LYS A 195 -17.71 -13.42 -10.48
C LYS A 195 -18.91 -14.31 -10.74
N GLU A 196 -18.67 -15.56 -11.15
CA GLU A 196 -19.76 -16.50 -11.44
C GLU A 196 -20.47 -16.94 -10.15
N ILE A 197 -19.74 -17.18 -9.04
CA ILE A 197 -20.32 -17.44 -7.72
C ILE A 197 -21.24 -16.30 -7.29
N LEU A 198 -20.81 -15.04 -7.45
CA LEU A 198 -21.61 -13.88 -7.06
C LEU A 198 -22.89 -13.78 -7.91
N LYS A 199 -22.80 -14.03 -9.23
CA LYS A 199 -23.97 -14.06 -10.11
C LYS A 199 -24.98 -15.16 -9.73
N GLU A 200 -24.49 -16.37 -9.44
CA GLU A 200 -25.32 -17.51 -9.01
C GLU A 200 -26.06 -17.22 -7.70
N ARG A 201 -25.52 -16.31 -6.87
CA ARG A 201 -26.14 -15.82 -5.64
C ARG A 201 -26.98 -14.55 -5.83
N ASP A 202 -27.22 -14.13 -7.08
CA ASP A 202 -27.94 -12.89 -7.43
C ASP A 202 -27.30 -11.63 -6.84
N TYR A 203 -25.96 -11.59 -6.77
CA TYR A 203 -25.18 -10.40 -6.38
C TYR A 203 -24.69 -9.60 -7.59
N PRO A 204 -24.64 -8.25 -7.48
CA PRO A 204 -24.00 -7.43 -8.48
C PRO A 204 -22.49 -7.71 -8.52
N THR A 205 -21.90 -7.61 -9.72
CA THR A 205 -20.44 -7.80 -9.94
C THR A 205 -19.77 -6.50 -10.35
N THR A 206 -20.26 -5.37 -9.86
CA THR A 206 -19.56 -4.08 -9.92
C THR A 206 -18.37 -4.10 -8.99
N VAL A 207 -17.32 -3.34 -9.34
CA VAL A 207 -16.07 -3.30 -8.57
C VAL A 207 -15.94 -1.99 -7.81
N GLY A 208 -15.29 -2.07 -6.64
CA GLY A 208 -14.91 -0.93 -5.83
C GLY A 208 -13.67 -0.18 -6.39
N ASP A 209 -13.18 0.76 -5.60
CA ASP A 209 -12.05 1.61 -5.98
C ASP A 209 -10.77 0.81 -6.26
N GLU A 210 -10.58 -0.31 -5.61
CA GLU A 210 -9.40 -1.16 -5.74
C GLU A 210 -9.57 -2.34 -6.70
N GLY A 211 -10.72 -2.42 -7.37
CA GLY A 211 -11.00 -3.40 -8.43
C GLY A 211 -11.58 -4.73 -7.93
N GLY A 212 -11.73 -4.95 -6.63
CA GLY A 212 -12.46 -6.08 -6.06
C GLY A 212 -13.98 -5.92 -6.23
N TYR A 213 -14.73 -7.04 -6.26
CA TYR A 213 -16.19 -6.98 -6.31
C TYR A 213 -16.75 -6.37 -5.02
N ALA A 214 -17.81 -5.58 -5.13
CA ALA A 214 -18.39 -4.83 -4.03
C ALA A 214 -19.90 -5.12 -3.84
N PRO A 215 -20.32 -6.38 -3.70
CA PRO A 215 -21.73 -6.70 -3.47
C PRO A 215 -22.09 -6.43 -2.01
N ARG A 216 -23.28 -5.87 -1.78
CA ARG A 216 -23.86 -5.86 -0.44
C ARG A 216 -24.35 -7.26 -0.10
N VAL A 217 -23.54 -7.99 0.67
CA VAL A 217 -23.82 -9.37 1.06
C VAL A 217 -24.97 -9.44 2.09
N ARG A 218 -25.60 -10.61 2.24
CA ARG A 218 -26.79 -10.81 3.10
C ARG A 218 -26.45 -11.37 4.46
N ASP A 219 -25.37 -12.20 4.53
CA ASP A 219 -25.02 -12.99 5.72
C ASP A 219 -23.80 -12.42 6.47
N GLY A 220 -23.60 -11.09 6.38
CA GLY A 220 -22.58 -10.35 7.14
C GLY A 220 -21.14 -10.57 6.68
N ASN A 221 -20.20 -10.20 7.55
CA ASN A 221 -18.78 -10.11 7.19
C ASN A 221 -18.07 -11.43 6.90
N ASN A 222 -18.67 -12.58 7.20
CA ASN A 222 -18.08 -13.89 6.90
C ASN A 222 -18.50 -14.42 5.52
N GLU A 223 -19.58 -13.93 4.92
CA GLU A 223 -20.06 -14.40 3.62
C GLU A 223 -19.04 -14.22 2.47
N PRO A 224 -18.26 -13.14 2.40
CA PRO A 224 -17.18 -13.02 1.42
C PRO A 224 -16.17 -14.16 1.48
N LEU A 225 -15.83 -14.65 2.67
CA LEU A 225 -14.90 -15.79 2.85
C LEU A 225 -15.47 -17.07 2.24
N GLU A 226 -16.77 -17.32 2.42
CA GLU A 226 -17.45 -18.47 1.80
C GLU A 226 -17.52 -18.34 0.27
N CYS A 227 -17.79 -17.13 -0.26
CA CYS A 227 -17.79 -16.90 -1.70
C CYS A 227 -16.39 -17.15 -2.30
N ILE A 228 -15.34 -16.67 -1.65
CA ILE A 228 -13.95 -16.87 -2.08
C ILE A 228 -13.58 -18.36 -2.02
N LYS A 229 -13.93 -19.05 -0.94
CA LYS A 229 -13.71 -20.51 -0.81
C LYS A 229 -14.32 -21.28 -1.98
N LEU A 230 -15.60 -21.03 -2.29
CA LEU A 230 -16.28 -21.66 -3.43
C LEU A 230 -15.61 -21.32 -4.77
N ALA A 231 -15.12 -20.08 -4.93
CA ALA A 231 -14.41 -19.68 -6.14
C ALA A 231 -13.08 -20.42 -6.28
N VAL A 232 -12.31 -20.56 -5.19
CA VAL A 232 -11.05 -21.32 -5.19
C VAL A 232 -11.29 -22.79 -5.51
N GLU A 233 -12.28 -23.43 -4.87
CA GLU A 233 -12.63 -24.82 -5.14
C GLU A 233 -13.10 -25.04 -6.59
N ARG A 234 -13.82 -24.08 -7.17
CA ARG A 234 -14.27 -24.13 -8.58
C ARG A 234 -13.11 -24.10 -9.56
N THR A 235 -12.00 -23.44 -9.25
CA THR A 235 -10.80 -23.43 -10.11
C THR A 235 -9.94 -24.68 -9.98
N GLY A 236 -10.26 -25.57 -9.01
CA GLY A 236 -9.49 -26.78 -8.73
C GLY A 236 -8.27 -26.55 -7.82
N TYR A 237 -8.06 -25.32 -7.32
CA TYR A 237 -7.04 -25.05 -6.32
C TYR A 237 -7.46 -25.47 -4.92
N TYR A 238 -6.49 -25.85 -4.10
CA TYR A 238 -6.72 -26.21 -2.69
C TYR A 238 -6.74 -24.96 -1.82
N PHE A 239 -7.91 -24.71 -1.19
CA PHE A 239 -8.08 -23.61 -0.24
C PHE A 239 -7.23 -23.87 1.02
N GLY A 240 -6.34 -22.92 1.33
CA GLY A 240 -5.35 -23.02 2.41
C GLY A 240 -3.99 -23.56 2.00
N LYS A 241 -3.89 -24.38 0.95
CA LYS A 241 -2.61 -24.86 0.44
C LYS A 241 -2.11 -24.02 -0.73
N ASP A 242 -2.95 -23.83 -1.75
CA ASP A 242 -2.57 -23.08 -2.94
C ASP A 242 -2.97 -21.60 -2.82
N ILE A 243 -4.16 -21.34 -2.29
CA ILE A 243 -4.70 -20.00 -2.03
C ILE A 243 -4.99 -19.84 -0.54
N ALA A 244 -4.36 -18.88 0.10
CA ALA A 244 -4.68 -18.40 1.44
C ALA A 244 -5.44 -17.07 1.39
N ILE A 245 -5.89 -16.59 2.54
CA ILE A 245 -6.65 -15.35 2.71
C ILE A 245 -5.85 -14.34 3.53
N ALA A 246 -5.94 -13.07 3.14
CA ALA A 246 -5.65 -11.95 4.00
C ALA A 246 -6.87 -11.03 4.08
N MET A 247 -6.98 -10.28 5.15
CA MET A 247 -8.08 -9.36 5.40
C MET A 247 -7.52 -8.01 5.85
N ASP A 248 -8.16 -6.93 5.39
CA ASP A 248 -8.02 -5.61 5.98
C ASP A 248 -9.36 -5.25 6.62
N ILE A 249 -9.34 -5.02 7.90
CA ILE A 249 -10.54 -4.73 8.69
C ILE A 249 -10.83 -3.24 8.69
N ALA A 250 -9.78 -2.41 8.71
CA ALA A 250 -9.85 -0.95 8.86
C ALA A 250 -10.72 -0.55 10.07
N ALA A 251 -10.46 -1.17 11.22
CA ALA A 251 -11.35 -1.11 12.37
C ALA A 251 -11.51 0.30 12.97
N SER A 252 -10.58 1.22 12.71
CA SER A 252 -10.70 2.63 13.07
C SER A 252 -11.95 3.28 12.49
N GLU A 253 -12.42 2.86 11.32
CA GLU A 253 -13.54 3.43 10.58
C GLU A 253 -14.91 3.19 11.28
N PHE A 254 -14.99 2.18 12.14
CA PHE A 254 -16.20 1.86 12.89
C PHE A 254 -15.97 1.80 14.42
N PHE A 255 -14.86 2.38 14.89
CA PHE A 255 -14.57 2.55 16.31
C PHE A 255 -15.23 3.82 16.86
N ASP A 256 -16.02 3.69 17.91
CA ASP A 256 -16.64 4.81 18.64
C ASP A 256 -16.34 4.71 20.12
N LYS A 257 -15.53 5.65 20.64
CA LYS A 257 -15.07 5.76 22.03
C LYS A 257 -14.28 4.54 22.49
N ASP A 258 -14.95 3.48 22.89
CA ASP A 258 -14.36 2.24 23.45
C ASP A 258 -14.97 0.96 22.86
N HIS A 259 -15.78 1.10 21.80
CA HIS A 259 -16.50 0.01 21.14
C HIS A 259 -16.34 0.06 19.63
N TYR A 260 -16.48 -1.10 19.00
CA TYR A 260 -16.55 -1.28 17.55
C TYR A 260 -18.02 -1.44 17.15
N VAL A 261 -18.56 -0.46 16.43
CA VAL A 261 -19.98 -0.43 16.03
C VAL A 261 -20.09 -0.82 14.57
N LEU A 262 -20.57 -2.04 14.31
CA LEU A 262 -20.74 -2.54 12.95
C LEU A 262 -21.79 -1.71 12.21
N LYS A 263 -21.40 -1.04 11.13
CA LYS A 263 -22.28 -0.13 10.39
C LYS A 263 -23.35 -0.84 9.57
N THR A 264 -23.09 -2.13 9.24
CA THR A 264 -24.04 -2.93 8.46
C THR A 264 -25.30 -3.34 9.25
N ASN A 265 -25.19 -3.54 10.56
CA ASN A 265 -26.31 -4.01 11.40
C ASN A 265 -26.46 -3.29 12.75
N GLY A 266 -25.51 -2.41 13.11
CA GLY A 266 -25.52 -1.67 14.37
C GLY A 266 -25.07 -2.48 15.60
N ASP A 267 -24.53 -3.68 15.42
CA ASP A 267 -24.02 -4.50 16.52
C ASP A 267 -22.80 -3.83 17.18
N TRP A 268 -22.75 -3.93 18.49
CA TRP A 268 -21.65 -3.45 19.31
C TRP A 268 -20.71 -4.60 19.66
N LYS A 269 -19.40 -4.34 19.53
CA LYS A 269 -18.33 -5.27 19.88
C LYS A 269 -17.33 -4.60 20.80
N SER A 270 -16.92 -5.26 21.85
CA SER A 270 -15.70 -4.90 22.59
C SER A 270 -14.46 -5.31 21.78
N ALA A 271 -13.28 -4.83 22.16
CA ALA A 271 -12.04 -5.31 21.59
C ALA A 271 -11.84 -6.82 21.77
N ASP A 272 -12.24 -7.37 22.94
CA ASP A 272 -12.16 -8.82 23.17
C ASP A 272 -13.13 -9.61 22.26
N ASP A 273 -14.34 -9.10 22.00
CA ASP A 273 -15.27 -9.70 21.03
C ASP A 273 -14.67 -9.71 19.61
N MET A 274 -14.00 -8.62 19.19
CA MET A 274 -13.32 -8.57 17.90
C MET A 274 -12.18 -9.59 17.83
N ILE A 275 -11.33 -9.66 18.84
CA ILE A 275 -10.22 -10.63 18.91
C ILE A 275 -10.75 -12.08 18.91
N ASN A 276 -11.84 -12.37 19.65
CA ASN A 276 -12.48 -13.69 19.66
C ASN A 276 -13.05 -14.02 18.27
N TRP A 277 -13.62 -13.05 17.57
CA TRP A 277 -14.10 -13.25 16.19
C TRP A 277 -12.96 -13.56 15.24
N TYR A 278 -11.83 -12.85 15.32
CA TYR A 278 -10.65 -13.17 14.51
C TYR A 278 -10.08 -14.56 14.83
N ASP A 279 -10.02 -14.95 16.12
CA ASP A 279 -9.61 -16.31 16.49
C ASP A 279 -10.53 -17.36 15.88
N TRP A 280 -11.85 -17.13 15.89
CA TRP A 280 -12.79 -18.00 15.21
C TRP A 280 -12.55 -18.05 13.69
N ILE A 281 -12.35 -16.89 13.04
CA ILE A 281 -12.10 -16.82 11.59
C ILE A 281 -10.86 -17.63 11.21
N ILE A 282 -9.75 -17.45 11.90
CA ILE A 282 -8.48 -18.13 11.55
C ILE A 282 -8.53 -19.65 11.83
N ASN A 283 -9.41 -20.10 12.71
CA ASN A 283 -9.62 -21.52 12.94
C ASN A 283 -10.57 -22.18 11.91
N ASN A 284 -11.37 -21.40 11.19
CA ASN A 284 -12.33 -21.91 10.20
C ASN A 284 -11.94 -21.63 8.76
N TYR A 285 -11.09 -20.63 8.49
CA TYR A 285 -10.61 -20.25 7.18
C TYR A 285 -9.09 -20.13 7.17
N PRO A 286 -8.41 -20.35 6.04
CA PRO A 286 -6.97 -20.25 5.94
C PRO A 286 -6.50 -18.78 5.88
N VAL A 287 -6.93 -17.98 6.86
CA VAL A 287 -6.50 -16.58 7.00
C VAL A 287 -5.10 -16.57 7.60
N VAL A 288 -4.15 -15.94 6.91
CA VAL A 288 -2.74 -15.86 7.29
C VAL A 288 -2.30 -14.45 7.65
N SER A 289 -3.15 -13.44 7.39
CA SER A 289 -2.85 -12.04 7.68
C SER A 289 -4.13 -11.25 7.98
N ILE A 290 -4.10 -10.42 9.02
CA ILE A 290 -5.14 -9.44 9.35
C ILE A 290 -4.46 -8.07 9.51
N GLU A 291 -4.94 -7.10 8.75
CA GLU A 291 -4.52 -5.70 8.79
C GLU A 291 -5.56 -4.88 9.57
N ASP A 292 -5.06 -3.96 10.40
CA ASP A 292 -5.84 -3.02 11.20
C ASP A 292 -7.08 -3.63 11.87
N GLY A 293 -6.83 -4.77 12.55
CA GLY A 293 -7.89 -5.51 13.24
C GLY A 293 -8.51 -4.75 14.42
N LEU A 294 -7.82 -3.74 14.94
CA LEU A 294 -8.30 -2.83 15.98
C LEU A 294 -7.96 -1.38 15.60
N ALA A 295 -8.62 -0.41 16.24
CA ALA A 295 -8.44 1.01 15.97
C ALA A 295 -6.99 1.49 16.21
N GLU A 296 -6.55 2.49 15.45
CA GLU A 296 -5.19 3.05 15.47
C GLU A 296 -4.74 3.59 16.84
N ASN A 297 -5.68 3.95 17.71
CA ASN A 297 -5.41 4.47 19.04
C ASN A 297 -5.61 3.43 20.17
N ASP A 298 -6.06 2.22 19.86
CA ASP A 298 -6.36 1.17 20.84
C ASP A 298 -5.14 0.27 21.14
N TRP A 299 -4.00 0.89 21.47
CA TRP A 299 -2.70 0.23 21.67
C TRP A 299 -2.71 -0.89 22.70
N ALA A 300 -3.48 -0.71 23.79
CA ALA A 300 -3.55 -1.72 24.84
C ALA A 300 -4.18 -3.02 24.35
N ASN A 301 -5.28 -2.94 23.59
CA ASN A 301 -5.93 -4.10 23.04
C ASN A 301 -5.17 -4.68 21.81
N TRP A 302 -4.43 -3.84 21.07
CA TRP A 302 -3.49 -4.33 20.05
C TRP A 302 -2.41 -5.24 20.65
N GLN A 303 -1.89 -4.90 21.87
CA GLN A 303 -0.93 -5.75 22.56
C GLN A 303 -1.57 -7.11 22.91
N ILE A 304 -2.81 -7.12 23.44
CA ILE A 304 -3.56 -8.34 23.74
C ILE A 304 -3.81 -9.17 22.46
N MET A 305 -4.22 -8.53 21.39
CA MET A 305 -4.43 -9.20 20.10
C MET A 305 -3.12 -9.84 19.60
N THR A 306 -2.01 -9.12 19.70
CA THR A 306 -0.68 -9.61 19.29
C THR A 306 -0.25 -10.81 20.12
N GLU A 307 -0.45 -10.78 21.43
CA GLU A 307 -0.13 -11.91 22.31
C GLU A 307 -0.95 -13.17 21.95
N ARG A 308 -2.23 -13.00 21.64
CA ARG A 308 -3.16 -14.10 21.37
C ARG A 308 -3.03 -14.68 19.95
N LEU A 309 -2.83 -13.83 18.94
CA LEU A 309 -2.91 -14.21 17.53
C LEU A 309 -1.58 -14.08 16.78
N GLY A 310 -0.63 -13.30 17.26
CA GLY A 310 0.60 -12.96 16.53
C GLY A 310 1.52 -14.15 16.25
N ASN A 311 1.41 -15.23 17.02
CA ASN A 311 2.14 -16.48 16.75
C ASN A 311 1.45 -17.39 15.72
N LYS A 312 0.19 -17.09 15.37
CA LYS A 312 -0.62 -17.88 14.43
C LYS A 312 -0.66 -17.24 13.05
N ILE A 313 -0.77 -15.90 13.01
CA ILE A 313 -0.94 -15.13 11.78
C ILE A 313 -0.09 -13.84 11.78
N GLN A 314 0.02 -13.23 10.62
CA GLN A 314 0.53 -11.88 10.46
C GLN A 314 -0.52 -10.87 10.92
N LEU A 315 -0.10 -9.93 11.78
CA LEU A 315 -0.90 -8.77 12.20
C LEU A 315 -0.22 -7.51 11.67
N VAL A 316 -0.87 -6.85 10.73
CA VAL A 316 -0.33 -5.69 10.00
C VAL A 316 -0.89 -4.40 10.59
N GLY A 317 -0.01 -3.46 10.96
CA GLY A 317 -0.42 -2.10 11.28
C GLY A 317 -0.28 -1.21 10.05
N ASP A 318 -1.40 -0.64 9.57
CA ASP A 318 -1.47 0.42 8.57
C ASP A 318 -1.66 1.78 9.27
N ASP A 319 -2.88 2.13 9.65
CA ASP A 319 -3.18 3.37 10.37
C ASP A 319 -2.46 3.45 11.73
N LEU A 320 -2.21 2.30 12.33
CA LEU A 320 -1.44 2.17 13.57
C LEU A 320 -0.02 2.73 13.46
N PHE A 321 0.64 2.59 12.31
CA PHE A 321 2.04 2.97 12.10
C PHE A 321 2.26 4.05 11.04
N VAL A 322 1.34 4.21 10.10
CA VAL A 322 1.37 5.18 8.99
C VAL A 322 2.75 5.35 8.33
N THR A 323 3.46 4.22 8.11
CA THR A 323 4.83 4.20 7.56
C THR A 323 5.84 5.02 8.38
N ASN A 324 5.51 5.36 9.63
CA ASN A 324 6.30 6.26 10.48
C ASN A 324 7.25 5.46 11.39
N SER A 325 8.57 5.66 11.22
CA SER A 325 9.61 4.97 12.00
C SER A 325 9.51 5.24 13.52
N LYS A 326 8.96 6.38 13.96
CA LYS A 326 8.75 6.68 15.39
C LYS A 326 7.62 5.83 16.00
N LEU A 327 6.49 5.71 15.26
CA LEU A 327 5.37 4.87 15.70
C LEU A 327 5.75 3.38 15.64
N LEU A 328 6.49 2.97 14.60
CA LEU A 328 7.00 1.62 14.53
C LEU A 328 7.97 1.29 15.69
N LYS A 329 8.88 2.20 16.05
CA LYS A 329 9.75 2.04 17.25
C LYS A 329 8.94 1.84 18.52
N LYS A 330 7.85 2.57 18.68
CA LYS A 330 6.90 2.39 19.80
C LYS A 330 6.28 0.99 19.76
N GLY A 331 5.75 0.57 18.61
CA GLY A 331 5.13 -0.76 18.43
C GLY A 331 6.08 -1.91 18.72
N ILE A 332 7.32 -1.82 18.23
CA ILE A 332 8.37 -2.80 18.53
C ILE A 332 8.65 -2.89 20.04
N LYS A 333 8.77 -1.74 20.73
CA LYS A 333 9.01 -1.68 22.16
C LYS A 333 7.84 -2.26 22.97
N GLU A 334 6.62 -1.99 22.55
CA GLU A 334 5.39 -2.42 23.22
C GLU A 334 4.90 -3.79 22.75
N LYS A 335 5.59 -4.42 21.78
CA LYS A 335 5.24 -5.72 21.18
C LYS A 335 3.84 -5.73 20.56
N VAL A 336 3.54 -4.70 19.80
CA VAL A 336 2.27 -4.48 19.12
C VAL A 336 2.41 -4.77 17.64
N ALA A 337 1.55 -5.63 17.06
CA ALA A 337 1.63 -6.15 15.70
C ALA A 337 2.91 -7.00 15.46
N ASN A 338 3.08 -7.51 14.25
CA ASN A 338 4.30 -8.22 13.80
C ASN A 338 4.64 -7.91 12.33
N ALA A 339 3.89 -7.00 11.73
CA ALA A 339 4.12 -6.49 10.38
C ALA A 339 3.67 -5.04 10.26
N ILE A 340 4.21 -4.34 9.26
CA ILE A 340 3.84 -2.96 8.93
C ILE A 340 3.44 -2.86 7.45
N LEU A 341 2.38 -2.11 7.18
CA LEU A 341 2.05 -1.67 5.83
C LEU A 341 2.91 -0.46 5.44
N ILE A 342 3.40 -0.43 4.23
CA ILE A 342 4.31 0.61 3.74
C ILE A 342 3.64 1.37 2.60
N LYS A 343 3.28 2.61 2.87
CA LYS A 343 2.69 3.54 1.91
C LYS A 343 3.56 4.80 1.83
N PRO A 344 4.40 4.97 0.80
CA PRO A 344 5.36 6.09 0.73
C PRO A 344 4.71 7.48 0.92
N ASN A 345 3.46 7.67 0.49
CA ASN A 345 2.77 8.94 0.64
C ASN A 345 2.26 9.24 2.06
N GLN A 346 2.20 8.24 2.97
CA GLN A 346 1.89 8.47 4.38
C GLN A 346 3.01 9.20 5.11
N ILE A 347 4.25 9.06 4.66
CA ILE A 347 5.42 9.69 5.26
C ILE A 347 6.00 10.80 4.39
N GLY A 348 5.91 10.68 3.05
CA GLY A 348 6.15 11.76 2.10
C GLY A 348 7.55 11.86 1.50
N THR A 349 8.52 11.00 1.88
CA THR A 349 9.80 10.85 1.19
C THR A 349 10.15 9.38 0.99
N LEU A 350 10.99 9.11 -0.01
CA LEU A 350 11.49 7.76 -0.23
C LEU A 350 12.55 7.38 0.81
N SER A 351 13.36 8.33 1.28
CA SER A 351 14.36 8.09 2.34
C SER A 351 13.73 7.65 3.66
N GLU A 352 12.66 8.33 4.11
CA GLU A 352 11.92 7.94 5.32
C GLU A 352 11.20 6.59 5.12
N THR A 353 10.69 6.32 3.92
CA THR A 353 10.09 5.02 3.56
C THR A 353 11.10 3.88 3.70
N ILE A 354 12.31 4.07 3.15
CA ILE A 354 13.42 3.11 3.27
C ILE A 354 13.80 2.90 4.75
N GLU A 355 13.92 3.98 5.54
CA GLU A 355 14.22 3.90 6.98
C GLU A 355 13.18 3.03 7.71
N ALA A 356 11.89 3.24 7.45
CA ALA A 356 10.82 2.46 8.09
C ALA A 356 10.91 0.96 7.74
N ILE A 357 11.17 0.62 6.47
CA ILE A 357 11.34 -0.76 6.03
C ILE A 357 12.56 -1.42 6.69
N LEU A 358 13.72 -0.77 6.67
CA LEU A 358 14.94 -1.31 7.26
C LEU A 358 14.81 -1.49 8.78
N LEU A 359 14.12 -0.55 9.44
CA LEU A 359 13.82 -0.67 10.87
C LEU A 359 12.92 -1.87 11.17
N ALA A 360 11.84 -2.06 10.39
CA ALA A 360 10.94 -3.20 10.53
C ALA A 360 11.69 -4.53 10.39
N LYS A 361 12.44 -4.68 9.30
CA LYS A 361 13.24 -5.88 9.01
C LYS A 361 14.24 -6.19 10.13
N LYS A 362 14.97 -5.17 10.62
CA LYS A 362 15.91 -5.30 11.75
C LYS A 362 15.24 -5.78 13.03
N ALA A 363 13.99 -5.44 13.24
CA ALA A 363 13.21 -5.84 14.40
C ALA A 363 12.46 -7.18 14.22
N GLY A 364 12.57 -7.83 13.05
CA GLY A 364 11.85 -9.07 12.73
C GLY A 364 10.39 -8.86 12.35
N TYR A 365 9.96 -7.60 12.11
CA TYR A 365 8.64 -7.31 11.54
C TYR A 365 8.64 -7.57 10.04
N LYS A 366 7.56 -8.15 9.54
CA LYS A 366 7.35 -8.27 8.10
C LYS A 366 6.91 -6.91 7.53
N THR A 367 7.16 -6.72 6.24
CA THR A 367 6.78 -5.50 5.51
C THR A 367 5.89 -5.83 4.34
N VAL A 368 4.85 -5.03 4.12
CA VAL A 368 3.92 -5.16 2.99
C VAL A 368 3.93 -3.85 2.22
N MET A 369 4.50 -3.82 1.03
CA MET A 369 4.42 -2.62 0.16
C MET A 369 2.98 -2.46 -0.31
N SER A 370 2.43 -1.25 -0.20
CA SER A 370 1.02 -1.02 -0.48
C SER A 370 0.76 0.13 -1.45
N HIS A 371 -0.30 -0.03 -2.22
CA HIS A 371 -0.96 1.03 -2.99
C HIS A 371 -1.83 1.94 -2.09
N ARG A 372 -2.57 2.84 -2.72
CA ARG A 372 -3.67 3.59 -2.09
C ARG A 372 -4.96 3.39 -2.91
N SER A 373 -6.10 3.77 -2.33
CA SER A 373 -7.41 3.71 -3.01
C SER A 373 -7.46 4.59 -4.26
N GLY A 374 -6.88 5.79 -4.23
CA GLY A 374 -6.65 6.65 -5.40
C GLY A 374 -5.27 6.42 -6.01
N GLU A 375 -5.13 5.45 -6.90
CA GLU A 375 -3.88 5.09 -7.56
C GLU A 375 -3.71 5.76 -8.91
N THR A 376 -2.54 5.58 -9.50
CA THR A 376 -2.19 6.07 -10.83
C THR A 376 -1.51 4.97 -11.64
N GLU A 377 -1.15 5.22 -12.91
CA GLU A 377 -0.36 4.30 -13.72
C GLU A 377 1.10 4.15 -13.26
N ASP A 378 1.55 4.94 -12.27
CA ASP A 378 2.91 4.85 -11.75
C ASP A 378 3.17 3.50 -11.05
N VAL A 379 4.25 2.83 -11.44
CA VAL A 379 4.59 1.48 -10.97
C VAL A 379 5.72 1.47 -9.94
N SER A 380 6.08 2.62 -9.38
CA SER A 380 7.21 2.74 -8.44
C SER A 380 7.12 1.74 -7.29
N ILE A 381 5.93 1.48 -6.73
CA ILE A 381 5.78 0.56 -5.60
C ILE A 381 6.16 -0.89 -5.95
N ALA A 382 6.03 -1.32 -7.20
CA ALA A 382 6.51 -2.63 -7.64
C ALA A 382 8.04 -2.69 -7.58
N HIS A 383 8.73 -1.65 -8.06
CA HIS A 383 10.19 -1.54 -7.96
C HIS A 383 10.68 -1.41 -6.52
N LEU A 384 9.99 -0.64 -5.68
CA LEU A 384 10.30 -0.50 -4.26
C LEU A 384 10.18 -1.84 -3.54
N ALA A 385 9.09 -2.58 -3.79
CA ALA A 385 8.88 -3.89 -3.18
C ALA A 385 10.00 -4.88 -3.53
N VAL A 386 10.42 -4.90 -4.80
CA VAL A 386 11.52 -5.77 -5.26
C VAL A 386 12.86 -5.30 -4.70
N GLY A 387 13.21 -4.02 -4.87
CA GLY A 387 14.52 -3.49 -4.48
C GLY A 387 14.77 -3.53 -2.99
N LEU A 388 13.74 -3.32 -2.17
CA LEU A 388 13.85 -3.35 -0.71
C LEU A 388 13.56 -4.74 -0.11
N GLY A 389 13.25 -5.75 -0.94
CA GLY A 389 12.95 -7.09 -0.48
C GLY A 389 11.83 -7.12 0.56
N THR A 390 10.70 -6.45 0.31
CA THR A 390 9.59 -6.39 1.28
C THR A 390 8.89 -7.73 1.46
N GLY A 391 9.08 -8.65 0.54
CA GLY A 391 8.50 -9.99 0.55
C GLY A 391 7.02 -10.04 0.22
N GLN A 392 6.29 -8.92 0.32
CA GLN A 392 4.85 -8.83 0.09
C GLN A 392 4.48 -7.52 -0.59
N ILE A 393 3.42 -7.56 -1.40
CA ILE A 393 2.82 -6.37 -2.03
C ILE A 393 1.29 -6.46 -2.01
N LYS A 394 0.64 -5.40 -1.54
CA LYS A 394 -0.82 -5.18 -1.57
C LYS A 394 -1.09 -4.09 -2.59
N THR A 395 -1.64 -4.45 -3.77
CA THR A 395 -1.81 -3.49 -4.86
C THR A 395 -3.15 -3.61 -5.61
N GLY A 396 -4.20 -4.01 -4.86
CA GLY A 396 -5.56 -4.12 -5.37
C GLY A 396 -5.84 -5.43 -6.08
N SER A 397 -6.86 -5.43 -6.92
CA SER A 397 -7.41 -6.61 -7.58
C SER A 397 -6.78 -6.90 -8.94
N LEU A 398 -7.32 -7.92 -9.60
CA LEU A 398 -7.00 -8.36 -10.98
C LEU A 398 -7.85 -7.59 -12.01
N SER A 399 -8.35 -6.43 -11.66
CA SER A 399 -9.09 -5.50 -12.52
C SER A 399 -8.67 -4.06 -12.25
N ARG A 400 -9.00 -3.12 -13.15
CA ARG A 400 -8.56 -1.71 -13.17
C ARG A 400 -7.08 -1.55 -13.51
N SER A 401 -6.80 -0.81 -14.58
CA SER A 401 -5.46 -0.74 -15.20
C SER A 401 -4.35 -0.29 -14.24
N GLU A 402 -4.65 0.63 -13.34
CA GLU A 402 -3.71 1.15 -12.36
C GLU A 402 -3.28 0.09 -11.32
N ARG A 403 -4.09 -0.93 -11.08
CA ARG A 403 -3.75 -2.09 -10.22
C ARG A 403 -2.93 -3.10 -11.01
N ILE A 404 -3.44 -3.51 -12.17
CA ILE A 404 -2.81 -4.49 -13.06
C ILE A 404 -1.42 -4.02 -13.51
N ALA A 405 -1.19 -2.71 -13.67
CA ALA A 405 0.11 -2.16 -14.05
C ALA A 405 1.24 -2.64 -13.13
N LYS A 406 1.00 -2.73 -11.80
CA LYS A 406 1.99 -3.18 -10.82
C LYS A 406 2.28 -4.68 -10.97
N TYR A 407 1.25 -5.52 -11.17
CA TYR A 407 1.44 -6.95 -11.42
C TYR A 407 2.19 -7.20 -12.72
N ASN A 408 1.84 -6.48 -13.79
CA ASN A 408 2.54 -6.55 -15.07
C ASN A 408 4.00 -6.12 -14.94
N GLU A 409 4.29 -5.12 -14.09
CA GLU A 409 5.67 -4.68 -13.84
C GLU A 409 6.47 -5.73 -13.07
N LEU A 410 5.89 -6.39 -12.07
CA LEU A 410 6.54 -7.51 -11.38
C LEU A 410 6.87 -8.66 -12.33
N ILE A 411 5.97 -8.97 -13.28
CA ILE A 411 6.22 -9.99 -14.31
C ILE A 411 7.39 -9.56 -15.21
N ARG A 412 7.47 -8.29 -15.68
CA ARG A 412 8.58 -7.76 -16.47
C ARG A 412 9.91 -7.82 -15.72
N ILE A 413 9.90 -7.46 -14.44
CA ILE A 413 11.10 -7.53 -13.59
C ILE A 413 11.59 -8.97 -13.48
N ALA A 414 10.70 -9.92 -13.22
CA ALA A 414 11.03 -11.34 -13.12
C ALA A 414 11.53 -11.92 -14.45
N ASP A 415 10.93 -11.53 -15.58
CA ASP A 415 11.33 -11.94 -16.92
C ASP A 415 12.75 -11.43 -17.28
N THR A 416 13.07 -10.21 -16.91
CA THR A 416 14.39 -9.59 -17.17
C THR A 416 15.47 -10.01 -16.17
N ASN A 417 15.13 -10.58 -15.01
CA ASN A 417 16.06 -11.04 -13.99
C ASN A 417 15.58 -12.36 -13.36
N SER A 418 15.89 -13.46 -14.03
CA SER A 418 15.48 -14.82 -13.64
C SER A 418 16.04 -15.30 -12.28
N ASN A 419 16.99 -14.56 -11.69
CA ASN A 419 17.54 -14.88 -10.37
C ASN A 419 16.62 -14.41 -9.22
N LEU A 420 15.63 -13.55 -9.53
CA LEU A 420 14.66 -13.08 -8.54
C LEU A 420 13.50 -14.08 -8.40
N GLY A 421 13.55 -14.88 -7.33
CA GLY A 421 12.45 -15.80 -7.00
C GLY A 421 11.26 -15.11 -6.36
N LEU A 422 10.05 -15.70 -6.53
CA LEU A 422 8.87 -15.33 -5.77
C LEU A 422 9.05 -15.78 -4.31
N VAL A 423 8.96 -14.85 -3.37
CA VAL A 423 9.04 -15.16 -1.93
C VAL A 423 7.68 -15.61 -1.41
N ASN A 424 7.68 -16.66 -0.59
CA ASN A 424 6.48 -17.05 0.17
C ASN A 424 6.73 -16.78 1.66
N PRO A 425 6.14 -15.71 2.24
CA PRO A 425 6.34 -15.32 3.63
C PRO A 425 5.41 -16.05 4.63
N PHE A 426 4.52 -16.97 4.16
CA PHE A 426 3.47 -17.63 4.92
C PHE A 426 3.63 -19.14 5.08
#